data_92224805359716c9060d5d82846ff916
#
_entry.id   92224805359716c9060d5d82846ff916
#
_cell.length_a   1.000
_cell.length_b   1.000
_cell.length_c   1.000
_cell.angle_alpha   90.00
_cell.angle_beta   90.00
_cell.angle_gamma   90.00
#
_symmetry.space_group_name_H-M   'P 1'
#
loop_
_entity.id
_entity.type
_entity.pdbx_description
1 polymer ?
#
loop_
_entity_poly.entity_id
_entity_poly.type
_entity_poly.pdbx_seq_one_letter_code
_entity_poly.pdbx_strand_id
1 'polypeptide(L)'
;SEMCIRDRWYKYPQAVKKLPEDIYFITSQELEDMYPDKTPKERENLITKEHGCVFLMKIGDKLASGEPHDGRAPDYDDWALNADILVYYPVLDIALELSSMGIRVDKDALLSQLEKAGCPERAELPFQKAIIEEKLPYTIGGGIGQSRICMFFLRKAHIGEVQSSMWPEEVVQEATAHEISLL
;
A
#
# COMPACT_ATOMS: atom_id res chain seq x y z
N SER A 1 -13.60 8.72 -11.39
CA SER A 1 -12.88 7.47 -11.62
C SER A 1 -13.79 6.25 -11.71
N GLU A 2 -14.82 6.09 -10.87
CA GLU A 2 -15.83 5.02 -11.02
C GLU A 2 -16.62 5.11 -12.34
N MET A 3 -16.91 6.33 -12.82
CA MET A 3 -17.57 6.53 -14.11
C MET A 3 -16.78 5.95 -15.28
N CYS A 4 -15.45 6.15 -15.32
CA CYS A 4 -14.61 5.61 -16.40
C CYS A 4 -14.57 4.07 -16.42
N ILE A 5 -14.60 3.43 -15.25
CA ILE A 5 -14.62 1.96 -15.15
C ILE A 5 -15.99 1.41 -15.53
N ARG A 6 -17.07 2.02 -15.06
CA ARG A 6 -18.46 1.67 -15.42
C ARG A 6 -18.74 1.85 -16.91
N ASP A 7 -18.39 3.01 -17.48
CA ASP A 7 -18.57 3.30 -18.91
C ASP A 7 -17.80 2.34 -19.81
N ARG A 8 -16.64 1.86 -19.35
CA ARG A 8 -15.84 0.88 -20.08
C ARG A 8 -16.52 -0.49 -20.15
N TRP A 9 -17.20 -0.93 -19.09
CA TRP A 9 -17.93 -2.18 -19.10
C TRP A 9 -19.18 -2.12 -19.97
N TYR A 10 -19.86 -0.98 -20.05
CA TYR A 10 -20.98 -0.78 -20.97
C TYR A 10 -20.54 -0.78 -22.44
N LYS A 11 -19.42 -0.15 -22.76
CA LYS A 11 -18.88 -0.12 -24.12
C LYS A 11 -18.19 -1.41 -24.55
N TYR A 12 -17.64 -2.14 -23.60
CA TYR A 12 -16.84 -3.34 -23.85
C TYR A 12 -17.28 -4.47 -22.90
N PRO A 13 -18.46 -5.07 -23.14
CA PRO A 13 -19.01 -6.10 -22.26
C PRO A 13 -18.11 -7.35 -22.13
N GLN A 14 -17.20 -7.57 -23.08
CA GLN A 14 -16.16 -8.60 -23.01
C GLN A 14 -14.99 -8.26 -22.06
N ALA A 15 -14.92 -7.03 -21.55
CA ALA A 15 -13.90 -6.67 -20.56
C ALA A 15 -14.22 -7.37 -19.23
N VAL A 16 -13.37 -8.31 -18.85
CA VAL A 16 -13.53 -9.07 -17.61
C VAL A 16 -13.34 -8.13 -16.41
N LYS A 17 -14.29 -8.18 -15.46
CA LYS A 17 -14.16 -7.52 -14.16
C LYS A 17 -12.95 -8.11 -13.43
N LYS A 18 -11.99 -7.29 -13.07
CA LYS A 18 -10.70 -7.73 -12.51
C LYS A 18 -10.59 -7.54 -11.01
N LEU A 19 -11.29 -6.54 -10.47
CA LEU A 19 -11.33 -6.31 -9.03
C LEU A 19 -12.41 -7.21 -8.43
N PRO A 20 -12.10 -7.92 -7.34
CA PRO A 20 -13.11 -8.63 -6.54
C PRO A 20 -14.20 -7.68 -6.05
N GLU A 21 -15.40 -8.21 -5.80
CA GLU A 21 -16.50 -7.44 -5.23
C GLU A 21 -16.36 -7.32 -3.71
N ASP A 22 -15.79 -8.34 -3.10
CA ASP A 22 -15.57 -8.43 -1.67
C ASP A 22 -14.11 -8.11 -1.32
N ILE A 23 -13.92 -7.55 -0.14
CA ILE A 23 -12.59 -7.26 0.42
C ILE A 23 -12.45 -7.96 1.77
N TYR A 24 -11.34 -8.67 1.95
CA TYR A 24 -11.02 -9.35 3.19
C TYR A 24 -10.27 -8.41 4.13
N PHE A 25 -10.75 -8.26 5.37
CA PHE A 25 -10.16 -7.39 6.37
C PHE A 25 -9.29 -8.20 7.32
N ILE A 26 -8.03 -7.77 7.51
CA ILE A 26 -7.07 -8.42 8.40
C ILE A 26 -6.11 -7.39 8.97
N THR A 27 -5.68 -7.56 10.21
CA THR A 27 -4.60 -6.79 10.80
C THR A 27 -3.24 -7.39 10.49
N SER A 28 -2.19 -6.58 10.54
CA SER A 28 -0.81 -7.06 10.36
C SER A 28 -0.42 -8.13 11.38
N GLN A 29 -0.93 -8.07 12.61
CA GLN A 29 -0.68 -9.09 13.63
C GLN A 29 -1.40 -10.41 13.32
N GLU A 30 -2.69 -10.37 12.97
CA GLU A 30 -3.43 -11.58 12.56
C GLU A 30 -2.77 -12.25 11.35
N LEU A 31 -2.26 -11.47 10.42
CA LEU A 31 -1.54 -11.98 9.26
C LEU A 31 -0.20 -12.63 9.65
N GLU A 32 0.51 -12.08 10.63
CA GLU A 32 1.70 -12.73 11.21
C GLU A 32 1.35 -14.03 11.92
N ASP A 33 0.29 -14.04 12.73
CA ASP A 33 -0.16 -15.23 13.46
C ASP A 33 -0.56 -16.38 12.52
N MET A 34 -1.14 -16.05 11.35
CA MET A 34 -1.47 -17.05 10.32
C MET A 34 -0.23 -17.64 9.63
N TYR A 35 0.82 -16.84 9.42
CA TYR A 35 2.03 -17.25 8.69
C TYR A 35 3.30 -16.81 9.42
N PRO A 36 3.59 -17.35 10.63
CA PRO A 36 4.67 -16.86 11.49
C PRO A 36 6.06 -17.00 10.87
N ASP A 37 6.29 -18.04 10.06
CA ASP A 37 7.58 -18.34 9.44
C ASP A 37 7.80 -17.61 8.09
N LYS A 38 6.87 -16.73 7.68
CA LYS A 38 6.92 -16.03 6.41
C LYS A 38 7.35 -14.58 6.59
N THR A 39 8.03 -14.06 5.58
CA THR A 39 8.30 -12.62 5.49
C THR A 39 7.01 -11.84 5.27
N PRO A 40 6.95 -10.55 5.64
CA PRO A 40 5.76 -9.71 5.40
C PRO A 40 5.26 -9.81 3.96
N LYS A 41 6.15 -9.74 2.98
CA LYS A 41 5.78 -9.82 1.55
C LYS A 41 5.24 -11.18 1.13
N GLU A 42 5.78 -12.26 1.66
CA GLU A 42 5.23 -13.60 1.42
C GLU A 42 3.84 -13.76 2.05
N ARG A 43 3.62 -13.19 3.25
CA ARG A 43 2.32 -13.16 3.93
C ARG A 43 1.28 -12.45 3.07
N GLU A 44 1.60 -11.26 2.54
CA GLU A 44 0.73 -10.50 1.63
C GLU A 44 0.39 -11.31 0.37
N ASN A 45 1.38 -11.96 -0.25
CA ASN A 45 1.18 -12.77 -1.45
C ASN A 45 0.24 -13.94 -1.19
N LEU A 46 0.39 -14.62 -0.05
CA LEU A 46 -0.46 -15.75 0.32
C LEU A 46 -1.90 -15.32 0.56
N ILE A 47 -2.12 -14.31 1.40
CA ILE A 47 -3.47 -13.88 1.78
C ILE A 47 -4.22 -13.25 0.60
N THR A 48 -3.55 -12.49 -0.26
CA THR A 48 -4.18 -11.92 -1.46
C THR A 48 -4.48 -12.97 -2.51
N LYS A 49 -3.66 -14.01 -2.62
CA LYS A 49 -3.91 -15.15 -3.51
C LYS A 49 -5.16 -15.92 -3.09
N GLU A 50 -5.40 -16.04 -1.80
CA GLU A 50 -6.56 -16.73 -1.22
C GLU A 50 -7.85 -15.90 -1.39
N HIS A 51 -7.82 -14.62 -1.05
CA HIS A 51 -9.01 -13.76 -0.97
C HIS A 51 -9.20 -12.81 -2.17
N GLY A 52 -8.20 -12.65 -3.02
CA GLY A 52 -8.24 -11.77 -4.19
C GLY A 52 -8.02 -10.30 -3.88
N CYS A 53 -8.67 -9.75 -2.84
CA CYS A 53 -8.51 -8.38 -2.36
C CYS A 53 -8.50 -8.35 -0.83
N VAL A 54 -7.54 -7.63 -0.27
CA VAL A 54 -7.29 -7.56 1.18
C VAL A 54 -7.16 -6.12 1.63
N PHE A 55 -7.79 -5.78 2.75
CA PHE A 55 -7.61 -4.54 3.49
C PHE A 55 -6.73 -4.85 4.69
N LEU A 56 -5.42 -4.61 4.56
CA LEU A 56 -4.42 -4.89 5.57
C LEU A 56 -4.29 -3.70 6.50
N MET A 57 -4.63 -3.88 7.78
CA MET A 57 -4.73 -2.83 8.77
C MET A 57 -3.60 -2.85 9.79
N LYS A 58 -3.40 -1.71 10.49
CA LYS A 58 -2.50 -1.54 11.63
C LYS A 58 -1.03 -1.82 11.29
N ILE A 59 -0.54 -1.10 10.29
CA ILE A 59 0.83 -1.23 9.79
C ILE A 59 1.71 -0.15 10.45
N GLY A 60 2.91 -0.54 10.91
CA GLY A 60 3.94 0.38 11.41
C GLY A 60 4.43 0.08 12.82
N ASP A 61 3.56 -0.39 13.73
CA ASP A 61 3.99 -0.80 15.07
C ASP A 61 4.66 -2.19 15.03
N LYS A 62 5.42 -2.50 16.08
CA LYS A 62 6.04 -3.81 16.23
C LYS A 62 4.99 -4.88 16.48
N LEU A 63 5.13 -5.98 15.78
CA LEU A 63 4.34 -7.19 15.95
C LEU A 63 4.89 -8.05 17.09
N ALA A 64 4.25 -9.17 17.37
CA ALA A 64 4.67 -10.11 18.41
C ALA A 64 6.09 -10.67 18.19
N SER A 65 6.55 -10.74 16.96
CA SER A 65 7.93 -11.09 16.60
C SER A 65 8.97 -10.05 17.00
N GLY A 66 8.55 -8.81 17.30
CA GLY A 66 9.42 -7.68 17.61
C GLY A 66 9.75 -6.78 16.42
N GLU A 67 9.38 -7.17 15.20
CA GLU A 67 9.57 -6.40 13.97
C GLU A 67 8.24 -5.88 13.44
N PRO A 68 8.18 -4.72 12.78
CA PRO A 68 6.97 -4.25 12.14
C PRO A 68 6.67 -5.05 10.85
N HIS A 69 5.40 -5.08 10.43
CA HIS A 69 5.03 -5.65 9.14
C HIS A 69 5.70 -4.89 7.98
N ASP A 70 5.64 -3.56 8.04
CA ASP A 70 6.31 -2.66 7.11
C ASP A 70 6.65 -1.35 7.82
N GLY A 71 7.67 -0.62 7.34
CA GLY A 71 8.07 0.67 7.87
C GLY A 71 7.05 1.76 7.55
N ARG A 72 6.65 2.52 8.57
CA ARG A 72 5.79 3.70 8.42
C ARG A 72 6.42 4.89 9.12
N ALA A 73 6.30 6.08 8.51
CA ALA A 73 6.72 7.33 9.16
C ALA A 73 5.92 7.54 10.46
N PRO A 74 6.57 7.89 11.58
CA PRO A 74 5.90 8.04 12.86
C PRO A 74 5.06 9.32 12.99
N ASP A 75 5.20 10.22 12.05
CA ASP A 75 4.61 11.56 12.06
C ASP A 75 3.64 11.79 10.88
N TYR A 76 3.05 10.73 10.36
CA TYR A 76 2.13 10.79 9.24
C TYR A 76 0.79 10.13 9.56
N ASP A 77 0.62 8.83 9.36
CA ASP A 77 -0.58 8.10 9.73
C ASP A 77 -0.48 7.49 11.13
N ASP A 78 -1.59 7.44 11.84
CA ASP A 78 -1.72 6.65 13.05
C ASP A 78 -1.57 5.16 12.70
N TRP A 79 -0.60 4.50 13.31
CA TRP A 79 -0.29 3.09 13.05
C TRP A 79 -1.41 2.13 13.47
N ALA A 80 -2.30 2.56 14.37
CA ALA A 80 -3.48 1.79 14.75
C ALA A 80 -4.68 2.01 13.80
N LEU A 81 -4.65 3.07 12.97
CA LEU A 81 -5.77 3.54 12.17
C LEU A 81 -5.39 3.76 10.69
N ASN A 82 -4.43 2.99 10.21
CA ASN A 82 -4.04 2.96 8.80
C ASN A 82 -4.35 1.61 8.15
N ALA A 83 -4.32 1.59 6.84
CA ALA A 83 -4.47 0.37 6.06
C ALA A 83 -3.97 0.54 4.62
N ASP A 84 -3.63 -0.61 4.02
CA ASP A 84 -3.32 -0.73 2.60
C ASP A 84 -4.37 -1.62 1.91
N ILE A 85 -4.73 -1.27 0.67
CA ILE A 85 -5.52 -2.13 -0.22
C ILE A 85 -4.57 -2.91 -1.10
N LEU A 86 -4.53 -4.21 -0.88
CA LEU A 86 -3.74 -5.17 -1.65
C LEU A 86 -4.66 -5.99 -2.55
N VAL A 87 -4.26 -6.21 -3.79
CA VAL A 87 -4.96 -7.10 -4.71
C VAL A 87 -4.02 -8.18 -5.23
N TYR A 88 -4.55 -9.38 -5.44
CA TYR A 88 -3.79 -10.42 -6.13
C TYR A 88 -3.56 -10.04 -7.59
N TYR A 89 -2.31 -10.06 -8.00
CA TYR A 89 -1.90 -9.73 -9.36
C TYR A 89 -1.38 -10.98 -10.08
N PRO A 90 -2.22 -11.66 -10.88
CA PRO A 90 -1.88 -12.96 -11.44
C PRO A 90 -0.79 -12.92 -12.51
N VAL A 91 -0.50 -11.75 -13.10
CA VAL A 91 0.58 -11.61 -14.11
C VAL A 91 1.95 -11.90 -13.50
N LEU A 92 2.16 -11.48 -12.25
CA LEU A 92 3.41 -11.65 -11.52
C LEU A 92 3.30 -12.62 -10.34
N ASP A 93 2.11 -13.17 -10.06
CA ASP A 93 1.80 -14.03 -8.91
C ASP A 93 2.14 -13.35 -7.55
N ILE A 94 1.81 -12.07 -7.39
CA ILE A 94 2.11 -11.26 -6.22
C ILE A 94 0.90 -10.49 -5.69
N ALA A 95 1.01 -10.02 -4.45
CA ALA A 95 0.19 -8.93 -3.92
C ALA A 95 0.64 -7.61 -4.56
N LEU A 96 -0.31 -6.84 -5.09
CA LEU A 96 -0.08 -5.49 -5.59
C LEU A 96 -0.83 -4.49 -4.72
N GLU A 97 -0.10 -3.62 -4.03
CA GLU A 97 -0.68 -2.50 -3.29
C GLU A 97 -1.21 -1.46 -4.27
N LEU A 98 -2.51 -1.20 -4.23
CA LEU A 98 -3.17 -0.19 -5.06
C LEU A 98 -3.35 1.14 -4.34
N SER A 99 -3.52 1.11 -3.03
CA SER A 99 -3.81 2.30 -2.23
C SER A 99 -3.33 2.10 -0.81
N SER A 100 -2.84 3.18 -0.21
CA SER A 100 -2.53 3.28 1.22
C SER A 100 -3.32 4.45 1.81
N MET A 101 -3.86 4.29 3.02
CA MET A 101 -4.70 5.29 3.66
C MET A 101 -4.63 5.20 5.18
N GLY A 102 -4.99 6.32 5.84
CA GLY A 102 -5.04 6.34 7.29
C GLY A 102 -5.67 7.61 7.84
N ILE A 103 -6.04 7.54 9.11
CA ILE A 103 -6.29 8.72 9.91
C ILE A 103 -4.91 9.27 10.28
N ARG A 104 -4.71 10.57 10.10
CA ARG A 104 -3.43 11.21 10.44
C ARG A 104 -3.26 11.24 11.95
N VAL A 105 -2.01 11.20 12.40
CA VAL A 105 -1.69 11.24 13.82
C VAL A 105 -2.35 12.42 14.51
N ASP A 106 -2.92 12.17 15.67
CA ASP A 106 -3.22 13.18 16.66
C ASP A 106 -2.01 13.39 17.59
N LYS A 107 -2.16 14.20 18.61
CA LYS A 107 -1.11 14.48 19.59
C LYS A 107 -0.56 13.22 20.26
N ASP A 108 -1.48 12.34 20.71
CA ASP A 108 -1.11 11.18 21.53
C ASP A 108 -0.47 10.09 20.66
N ALA A 109 -1.03 9.83 19.49
CA ALA A 109 -0.44 8.93 18.51
C ALA A 109 0.94 9.42 18.05
N LEU A 110 1.07 10.72 17.73
CA LEU A 110 2.33 11.32 17.30
C LEU A 110 3.43 11.13 18.36
N LEU A 111 3.17 11.53 19.61
CA LEU A 111 4.18 11.42 20.68
C LEU A 111 4.59 9.97 20.93
N SER A 112 3.61 9.05 21.00
CA SER A 112 3.86 7.63 21.18
C SER A 112 4.68 7.04 20.02
N GLN A 113 4.34 7.37 18.79
CA GLN A 113 5.01 6.84 17.61
C GLN A 113 6.42 7.39 17.43
N LEU A 114 6.66 8.68 17.75
CA LEU A 114 7.99 9.27 17.75
C LEU A 114 8.92 8.59 18.78
N GLU A 115 8.39 8.28 19.98
CA GLU A 115 9.14 7.55 20.99
C GLU A 115 9.48 6.12 20.53
N LYS A 116 8.50 5.38 20.02
CA LYS A 116 8.68 4.02 19.48
C LYS A 116 9.68 3.98 18.32
N ALA A 117 9.68 5.01 17.47
CA ALA A 117 10.61 5.15 16.35
C ALA A 117 12.01 5.64 16.77
N GLY A 118 12.22 6.00 18.04
CA GLY A 118 13.51 6.49 18.56
C GLY A 118 13.91 7.88 18.05
N CYS A 119 12.94 8.73 17.73
CA CYS A 119 13.16 10.09 17.23
C CYS A 119 12.27 11.15 17.95
N PRO A 120 12.23 11.16 19.30
CA PRO A 120 11.36 12.07 20.06
C PRO A 120 11.68 13.55 19.82
N GLU A 121 12.91 13.89 19.43
CA GLU A 121 13.34 15.27 19.11
C GLU A 121 12.53 15.87 17.94
N ARG A 122 11.94 15.05 17.08
CA ARG A 122 11.11 15.54 15.97
C ARG A 122 9.82 16.23 16.44
N ALA A 123 9.41 16.04 17.70
CA ALA A 123 8.30 16.77 18.31
C ALA A 123 8.47 18.30 18.29
N GLU A 124 9.72 18.77 18.25
CA GLU A 124 10.06 20.21 18.19
C GLU A 124 9.98 20.81 16.77
N LEU A 125 9.82 19.98 15.73
CA LEU A 125 9.70 20.48 14.36
C LEU A 125 8.36 21.22 14.18
N PRO A 126 8.30 22.23 13.29
CA PRO A 126 7.14 23.13 13.20
C PRO A 126 5.79 22.43 12.96
N PHE A 127 5.76 21.40 12.12
CA PHE A 127 4.55 20.66 11.80
C PHE A 127 4.08 19.81 13.00
N GLN A 128 5.00 19.04 13.59
CA GLN A 128 4.71 18.17 14.73
C GLN A 128 4.28 19.00 15.95
N LYS A 129 4.97 20.12 16.19
CA LYS A 129 4.60 21.06 17.25
C LYS A 129 3.20 21.65 17.07
N ALA A 130 2.81 21.95 15.82
CA ALA A 130 1.46 22.46 15.53
C ALA A 130 0.37 21.39 15.80
N ILE A 131 0.66 20.10 15.60
CA ILE A 131 -0.24 19.00 15.98
C ILE A 131 -0.33 18.91 17.52
N ILE A 132 0.81 18.91 18.21
CA ILE A 132 0.86 18.80 19.69
C ILE A 132 0.11 19.97 20.37
N GLU A 133 0.22 21.17 19.80
CA GLU A 133 -0.47 22.36 20.25
C GLU A 133 -1.93 22.45 19.77
N GLU A 134 -2.43 21.41 19.08
CA GLU A 134 -3.82 21.33 18.55
C GLU A 134 -4.20 22.51 17.64
N LYS A 135 -3.22 23.05 16.90
CA LYS A 135 -3.40 24.15 15.95
C LYS A 135 -3.86 23.69 14.56
N LEU A 136 -3.74 22.40 14.29
CA LEU A 136 -4.13 21.79 13.01
C LEU A 136 -5.42 20.96 13.19
N PRO A 137 -6.28 20.91 12.16
CA PRO A 137 -7.46 20.06 12.19
C PRO A 137 -7.07 18.58 12.13
N TYR A 138 -7.93 17.72 12.70
CA TYR A 138 -7.86 16.28 12.43
C TYR A 138 -8.15 16.00 10.97
N THR A 139 -7.35 15.12 10.37
CA THR A 139 -7.45 14.80 8.96
C THR A 139 -7.37 13.30 8.72
N ILE A 140 -7.97 12.89 7.61
CA ILE A 140 -7.84 11.57 7.02
C ILE A 140 -7.28 11.74 5.61
N GLY A 141 -6.51 10.80 5.15
CA GLY A 141 -6.00 10.86 3.79
C GLY A 141 -5.58 9.50 3.27
N GLY A 142 -5.36 9.45 1.97
CA GLY A 142 -4.87 8.26 1.30
C GLY A 142 -4.32 8.62 -0.07
N GLY A 143 -3.49 7.71 -0.57
CA GLY A 143 -2.91 7.77 -1.90
C GLY A 143 -3.37 6.58 -2.73
N ILE A 144 -3.73 6.84 -3.97
CA ILE A 144 -4.02 5.80 -4.96
C ILE A 144 -2.86 5.76 -5.94
N GLY A 145 -2.23 4.59 -6.09
CA GLY A 145 -1.15 4.38 -7.03
C GLY A 145 -1.65 4.39 -8.48
N GLN A 146 -1.66 5.54 -9.14
CA GLN A 146 -2.20 5.69 -10.50
C GLN A 146 -1.52 4.73 -11.48
N SER A 147 -0.20 4.67 -11.48
CA SER A 147 0.56 3.75 -12.35
C SER A 147 0.33 2.29 -12.00
N ARG A 148 0.23 1.94 -10.71
CA ARG A 148 -0.10 0.58 -10.26
C ARG A 148 -1.50 0.16 -10.72
N ILE A 149 -2.49 1.07 -10.66
CA ILE A 149 -3.83 0.81 -11.21
C ILE A 149 -3.79 0.60 -12.72
N CYS A 150 -3.06 1.44 -13.46
CA CYS A 150 -2.89 1.26 -14.89
C CYS A 150 -2.22 -0.09 -15.20
N MET A 151 -1.14 -0.44 -14.50
CA MET A 151 -0.45 -1.71 -14.61
C MET A 151 -1.41 -2.90 -14.36
N PHE A 152 -2.19 -2.83 -13.28
CA PHE A 152 -3.16 -3.86 -12.92
C PHE A 152 -4.22 -4.09 -14.01
N PHE A 153 -4.90 -3.02 -14.47
CA PHE A 153 -5.97 -3.15 -15.46
C PHE A 153 -5.47 -3.48 -16.87
N LEU A 154 -4.29 -3.01 -17.23
CA LEU A 154 -3.67 -3.29 -18.53
C LEU A 154 -2.89 -4.61 -18.54
N ARG A 155 -2.76 -5.28 -17.40
CA ARG A 155 -2.01 -6.54 -17.22
C ARG A 155 -0.55 -6.43 -17.68
N LYS A 156 0.12 -5.41 -17.17
CA LYS A 156 1.52 -5.13 -17.52
C LYS A 156 2.50 -5.79 -16.55
N ALA A 157 3.59 -6.31 -17.07
CA ALA A 157 4.61 -6.99 -16.26
C ALA A 157 5.53 -6.01 -15.53
N HIS A 158 5.71 -4.81 -16.07
CA HIS A 158 6.58 -3.79 -15.48
C HIS A 158 5.91 -2.43 -15.43
N ILE A 159 6.15 -1.67 -14.35
CA ILE A 159 5.56 -0.33 -14.15
C ILE A 159 5.97 0.66 -15.26
N GLY A 160 7.15 0.48 -15.83
CA GLY A 160 7.67 1.28 -16.95
C GLY A 160 6.86 1.17 -18.24
N GLU A 161 5.99 0.17 -18.38
CA GLU A 161 5.05 0.07 -19.50
C GLU A 161 3.88 1.06 -19.41
N VAL A 162 3.69 1.68 -18.25
CA VAL A 162 2.58 2.62 -17.97
C VAL A 162 3.04 3.94 -17.37
N GLN A 163 4.30 4.05 -17.05
CA GLN A 163 4.92 5.24 -16.47
C GLN A 163 6.28 5.49 -17.09
N SER A 164 6.44 6.64 -17.74
CA SER A 164 7.74 7.08 -18.25
C SER A 164 8.69 7.42 -17.10
N SER A 165 9.90 6.91 -17.16
CA SER A 165 10.95 7.19 -16.18
C SER A 165 12.34 6.93 -16.82
N MET A 166 13.38 7.33 -16.10
CA MET A 166 14.75 6.91 -16.44
C MET A 166 15.06 5.60 -15.72
N TRP A 167 15.26 4.55 -16.51
CA TRP A 167 15.56 3.22 -16.01
C TRP A 167 17.06 2.93 -16.12
N PRO A 168 17.66 2.21 -15.16
CA PRO A 168 19.00 1.68 -15.28
C PRO A 168 19.15 0.82 -16.53
N GLU A 169 20.34 0.83 -17.13
CA GLU A 169 20.62 0.10 -18.38
C GLU A 169 20.31 -1.40 -18.27
N GLU A 170 20.61 -2.02 -17.13
CA GLU A 170 20.30 -3.41 -16.85
C GLU A 170 18.80 -3.71 -16.89
N VAL A 171 17.96 -2.79 -16.39
CA VAL A 171 16.48 -2.92 -16.43
C VAL A 171 15.98 -2.81 -17.87
N VAL A 172 16.54 -1.91 -18.67
CA VAL A 172 16.19 -1.75 -20.09
C VAL A 172 16.55 -3.00 -20.89
N GLN A 173 17.73 -3.57 -20.64
CA GLN A 173 18.20 -4.79 -21.31
C GLN A 173 17.32 -5.99 -20.95
N GLU A 174 16.98 -6.15 -19.66
CA GLU A 174 16.11 -7.23 -19.19
C GLU A 174 14.70 -7.09 -19.77
N ALA A 175 14.12 -5.88 -19.73
CA ALA A 175 12.83 -5.60 -20.33
C ALA A 175 12.81 -5.94 -21.84
N THR A 176 13.85 -5.54 -22.57
CA THR A 176 14.00 -5.82 -23.99
C THR A 176 14.10 -7.32 -24.25
N ALA A 177 14.86 -8.05 -23.44
CA ALA A 177 15.00 -9.51 -23.57
C ALA A 177 13.70 -10.27 -23.37
N HIS A 178 12.74 -9.67 -22.63
CA HIS A 178 11.41 -10.22 -22.37
C HIS A 178 10.30 -9.58 -23.23
N GLU A 179 10.65 -8.84 -24.26
CA GLU A 179 9.72 -8.11 -25.15
C GLU A 179 8.81 -7.12 -24.41
N ILE A 180 9.28 -6.58 -23.26
CA ILE A 180 8.60 -5.56 -22.48
C ILE A 180 9.00 -4.18 -22.99
N SER A 181 8.02 -3.42 -23.47
CA SER A 181 8.23 -2.06 -24.01
C SER A 181 8.12 -1.02 -22.89
N LEU A 182 9.24 -0.43 -22.49
CA LEU A 182 9.25 0.68 -21.53
C LEU A 182 8.93 2.00 -22.22
N LEU A 183 8.17 2.91 -21.52
CA LEU A 183 7.81 4.24 -22.00
C LEU A 183 8.94 5.26 -21.81
#